data_a0a3453af7cfe4965507802e3de46a0f
#
_entry.id   a0a3453af7cfe4965507802e3de46a0f
#
_cell.length_a   1.000
_cell.length_b   1.000
_cell.length_c   1.000
_cell.angle_alpha   90.00
_cell.angle_beta   90.00
_cell.angle_gamma   90.00
#
_symmetry.space_group_name_H-M   'P 1'
#
loop_
_entity.id
_entity.type
_entity.pdbx_description
1 polymer ?
#
loop_
_entity_poly.entity_id
_entity_poly.type
_entity_poly.pdbx_seq_one_letter_code
_entity_poly.pdbx_strand_id
1 'polypeptide(L)' 'MSDSVRLIKERLDIVELIGEYVRLRKAGKNYQGLCPFHSEKTPSFSVSQERQTYHCFGCNRGGDIFSFLMEIE' A
#
# COMPACT_ATOMS: atom_id res chain seq x y z
N MET A 1 -21.52 8.41 4.40
CA MET A 1 -20.21 8.53 3.74
C MET A 1 -19.06 8.41 4.73
N SER A 2 -19.02 9.24 5.76
CA SER A 2 -17.93 9.17 6.73
C SER A 2 -17.90 7.83 7.47
N ASP A 3 -19.05 7.22 7.72
CA ASP A 3 -19.11 5.93 8.40
C ASP A 3 -18.52 4.82 7.53
N SER A 4 -18.79 4.86 6.23
CA SER A 4 -18.23 3.86 5.31
C SER A 4 -16.71 3.99 5.23
N VAL A 5 -16.22 5.21 5.18
CA VAL A 5 -14.79 5.48 5.14
C VAL A 5 -14.13 5.00 6.43
N ARG A 6 -14.76 5.28 7.57
CA ARG A 6 -14.23 4.84 8.85
C ARG A 6 -14.19 3.31 8.94
N LEU A 7 -15.26 2.63 8.51
CA LEU A 7 -15.30 1.17 8.54
C LEU A 7 -14.22 0.55 7.67
N ILE A 8 -13.97 1.13 6.52
CA ILE A 8 -12.90 0.65 5.65
C ILE A 8 -11.54 0.79 6.34
N LYS A 9 -11.27 1.93 6.95
CA LYS A 9 -10.01 2.15 7.63
C LYS A 9 -9.83 1.24 8.85
N GLU A 10 -10.91 0.94 9.55
CA GLU A 10 -10.83 0.11 10.76
C GLU A 10 -10.76 -1.37 10.45
N ARG A 11 -11.41 -1.82 9.37
CA ARG A 11 -11.50 -3.23 9.04
C ARG A 11 -10.47 -3.71 8.03
N LEU A 12 -10.06 -2.84 7.13
CA LEU A 12 -9.10 -3.21 6.11
C LEU A 12 -7.69 -2.82 6.52
N ASP A 13 -6.84 -3.82 6.51
CA ASP A 13 -5.41 -3.61 6.72
C ASP A 13 -4.80 -3.26 5.37
N ILE A 14 -3.99 -2.22 5.33
CA ILE A 14 -3.38 -1.77 4.08
C ILE A 14 -2.50 -2.86 3.45
N VAL A 15 -1.86 -3.68 4.30
CA VAL A 15 -1.02 -4.77 3.80
C VAL A 15 -1.89 -5.81 3.09
N GLU A 16 -3.04 -6.14 3.67
CA GLU A 16 -3.94 -7.10 3.04
C GLU A 16 -4.51 -6.56 1.74
N LEU A 17 -4.92 -5.30 1.73
CA LEU A 17 -5.48 -4.70 0.53
C LEU A 17 -4.47 -4.63 -0.60
N ILE A 18 -3.31 -4.08 -0.32
CA ILE A 18 -2.27 -3.96 -1.33
C ILE A 18 -1.77 -5.33 -1.76
N GLY A 19 -1.76 -6.29 -0.84
CA GLY A 19 -1.35 -7.65 -1.14
C GLY A 19 -2.19 -8.33 -2.20
N GLU A 20 -3.40 -7.84 -2.46
CA GLU A 20 -4.24 -8.37 -3.53
C GLU A 20 -3.78 -7.90 -4.91
N TYR A 21 -3.06 -6.80 -4.96
CA TYR A 21 -2.57 -6.22 -6.21
C TYR A 21 -1.08 -6.43 -6.42
N VAL A 22 -0.34 -6.51 -5.32
CA VAL A 22 1.11 -6.57 -5.33
C VAL A 22 1.56 -7.71 -4.43
N ARG A 23 2.51 -8.50 -4.89
CA ARG A 23 3.08 -9.53 -4.04
C ARG A 23 4.03 -8.87 -3.04
N LEU A 24 3.64 -8.86 -1.78
CA LEU A 24 4.40 -8.24 -0.72
C LEU A 24 5.21 -9.28 0.06
N ARG A 25 6.41 -8.90 0.47
CA ARG A 25 7.28 -9.71 1.32
C ARG A 25 7.60 -8.94 2.58
N LYS A 26 7.56 -9.61 3.71
CA LYS A 26 7.90 -8.96 4.96
C LYS A 26 9.38 -8.63 5.00
N ALA A 27 9.70 -7.39 5.36
CA ALA A 27 11.06 -6.90 5.46
C ALA A 27 11.16 -6.06 6.73
N GLY A 28 11.60 -6.68 7.82
CA GLY A 28 11.63 -6.01 9.12
C GLY A 28 10.22 -5.71 9.60
N LYS A 29 9.93 -4.44 9.87
CA LYS A 29 8.62 -4.01 10.32
C LYS A 29 7.67 -3.69 9.17
N ASN A 30 8.20 -3.62 7.95
CA ASN A 30 7.43 -3.22 6.79
C ASN A 30 7.32 -4.37 5.80
N TYR A 31 6.57 -4.13 4.71
CA TYR A 31 6.45 -5.07 3.62
C TYR A 31 6.95 -4.40 2.35
N GLN A 32 7.55 -5.18 1.47
CA GLN A 32 8.13 -4.69 0.23
C GLN A 32 7.63 -5.47 -0.97
N GLY A 33 7.59 -4.80 -2.11
CA GLY A 33 7.20 -5.44 -3.36
C GLY A 33 7.52 -4.55 -4.53
N LEU A 34 7.11 -5.00 -5.72
CA LEU A 34 7.27 -4.22 -6.93
C LEU A 34 6.13 -3.21 -7.01
N CYS A 35 6.45 -1.98 -7.37
CA CYS A 35 5.45 -0.92 -7.46
C CYS A 35 4.43 -1.24 -8.56
N PRO A 36 3.10 -1.17 -8.25
CA PRO A 36 2.08 -1.44 -9.25
C PRO A 36 1.82 -0.27 -10.19
N PHE A 37 2.42 0.89 -9.92
CA PHE A 37 2.18 2.09 -10.70
C PHE A 37 3.16 2.28 -11.83
N HIS A 38 4.24 1.52 -11.83
CA HIS A 38 5.23 1.56 -12.92
C HIS A 38 5.98 0.24 -12.96
N SER A 39 6.61 -0.03 -14.10
CA SER A 39 7.40 -1.25 -14.24
C SER A 39 8.77 -1.07 -13.62
N GLU A 40 9.15 -2.03 -12.78
CA GLU A 40 10.48 -2.03 -12.20
C GLU A 40 10.86 -3.45 -11.83
N LYS A 41 12.16 -3.70 -11.71
CA LYS A 41 12.68 -5.02 -11.36
C LYS A 41 13.11 -5.10 -9.91
N THR A 42 13.33 -3.96 -9.29
CA THR A 42 13.80 -3.88 -7.91
C THR A 42 12.64 -3.53 -6.99
N PRO A 43 12.46 -4.26 -5.88
CA PRO A 43 11.38 -3.95 -4.93
C PRO A 43 11.66 -2.62 -4.23
N SER A 44 10.98 -1.57 -4.68
CA SER A 44 11.09 -0.25 -4.08
C SER A 44 9.78 0.23 -3.47
N PHE A 45 8.74 -0.60 -3.55
CA PHE A 45 7.44 -0.28 -2.99
C PHE A 45 7.38 -0.80 -1.56
N SER A 46 7.13 0.10 -0.62
CA SER A 46 7.13 -0.24 0.80
C SER A 46 5.77 0.05 1.42
N VAL A 47 5.30 -0.85 2.28
CA VAL A 47 4.03 -0.70 2.98
C VAL A 47 4.29 -0.81 4.47
N SER A 48 3.79 0.16 5.24
CA SER A 48 3.90 0.15 6.68
C SER A 48 2.57 -0.28 7.28
N GLN A 49 2.56 -1.44 7.92
CA GLN A 49 1.37 -1.94 8.59
C GLN A 49 1.04 -1.11 9.82
N GLU A 50 2.06 -0.69 10.53
CA GLU A 50 1.88 0.10 11.74
C GLU A 50 1.23 1.45 11.46
N ARG A 51 1.69 2.11 10.40
CA ARG A 51 1.17 3.42 10.02
C ARG A 51 0.01 3.35 9.05
N GLN A 52 -0.23 2.19 8.48
CA GLN A 52 -1.25 2.00 7.46
C GLN A 52 -1.03 2.93 6.27
N THR A 53 0.24 3.02 5.85
CA THR A 53 0.65 3.85 4.73
C THR A 53 1.57 3.06 3.80
N TYR A 54 1.72 3.57 2.59
CA TYR A 54 2.65 3.00 1.63
C TYR A 54 3.51 4.10 1.02
N HIS A 55 4.64 3.71 0.46
CA HIS A 55 5.52 4.63 -0.24
C HIS A 55 6.34 3.86 -1.27
N CYS A 56 6.42 4.40 -2.48
CA CYS A 56 7.28 3.83 -3.51
C CYS A 56 8.50 4.72 -3.67
N PHE A 57 9.65 4.17 -3.34
CA PHE A 57 10.90 4.93 -3.44
C PHE A 57 11.37 5.10 -4.88
N GLY A 58 10.75 4.37 -5.82
CA GLY A 58 11.08 4.51 -7.23
C GLY A 58 10.37 5.66 -7.91
N CYS A 59 9.10 5.90 -7.57
CA CYS A 59 8.31 6.96 -8.20
C CYS A 59 7.79 7.99 -7.21
N ASN A 60 8.13 7.86 -5.94
CA ASN A 60 7.74 8.79 -4.87
C ASN A 60 6.24 8.90 -4.63
N ARG A 61 5.47 7.90 -5.04
CA ARG A 61 4.05 7.85 -4.72
C ARG A 61 3.88 7.28 -3.34
N GLY A 62 2.91 7.80 -2.60
CA GLY A 62 2.64 7.30 -1.26
C GLY A 62 1.36 7.84 -0.70
N GLY A 63 0.94 7.28 0.43
CA GLY A 63 -0.27 7.71 1.11
C GLY A 63 -0.90 6.58 1.89
N ASP A 64 -2.19 6.71 2.15
CA ASP A 64 -2.95 5.70 2.89
C ASP A 64 -3.74 4.80 1.95
N ILE A 65 -4.65 3.99 2.53
CA ILE A 65 -5.49 3.07 1.78
C ILE A 65 -6.26 3.79 0.67
N PHE A 66 -6.81 4.95 0.96
CA PHE A 66 -7.61 5.67 -0.03
C PHE A 66 -6.76 6.21 -1.16
N SER A 67 -5.57 6.71 -0.83
CA SER A 67 -4.64 7.15 -1.85
C SER A 67 -4.26 5.99 -2.77
N PHE A 68 -4.05 4.81 -2.20
CA PHE A 68 -3.72 3.64 -3.00
C PHE A 68 -4.87 3.27 -3.94
N LEU A 69 -6.09 3.24 -3.42
CA LEU A 69 -7.25 2.88 -4.24
C LEU A 69 -7.47 3.88 -5.38
N MET A 70 -7.24 5.15 -5.12
CA MET A 70 -7.36 6.18 -6.14
C MET A 70 -6.31 6.02 -7.23
N GLU A 71 -5.09 5.66 -6.83
CA GLU A 71 -4.00 5.50 -7.78
C GLU A 71 -4.13 4.23 -8.61
N ILE A 72 -4.65 3.15 -8.01
CA ILE A 72 -4.75 1.86 -8.70
C ILE A 72 -5.91 1.82 -9.69
N GLU A 73 -6.89 2.67 -9.52
CA GLU A 73 -8.00 2.82 -10.46
C GLU A 73 -7.62 3.80 -11.61
#